data_bc6552426f42034681f78b05b7f18fbc
#
_entry.id   bc6552426f42034681f78b05b7f18fbc
#
_cell.length_a   1.000
_cell.length_b   1.000
_cell.length_c   1.000
_cell.angle_alpha   90.00
_cell.angle_beta   90.00
_cell.angle_gamma   90.00
#
_symmetry.space_group_name_H-M   'P 1'
#
loop_
_entity.id
_entity.type
_entity.pdbx_description
1 polymer ?
#
loop_
_entity_poly.entity_id
_entity_poly.type
_entity_poly.pdbx_seq_one_letter_code
_entity_poly.pdbx_strand_id
1 'polypeptide(L)' 'MDERTVSVPGISCGHCVMTIEREVGEVPGVSSVAADHATRTVTISWDPDLTDWVAIEDTMKEINYPPAG' A
#
# COMPACT_ATOMS: atom_id res chain seq x y z
N MET A 1 -7.79 2.70 14.31
CA MET A 1 -7.20 2.26 13.02
C MET A 1 -7.41 3.33 11.98
N ASP A 2 -6.35 3.71 11.31
CA ASP A 2 -6.45 4.63 10.18
C ASP A 2 -6.51 3.84 8.88
N GLU A 3 -7.14 4.41 7.87
CA GLU A 3 -7.27 3.79 6.57
C GLU A 3 -7.10 4.86 5.50
N ARG A 4 -6.42 4.51 4.41
CA ARG A 4 -6.24 5.43 3.29
C ARG A 4 -6.28 4.66 1.98
N THR A 5 -6.96 5.23 0.99
CA THR A 5 -6.98 4.70 -0.38
C THR A 5 -6.19 5.67 -1.25
N VAL A 6 -5.22 5.14 -1.98
CA VAL A 6 -4.36 5.96 -2.85
C VAL A 6 -4.31 5.35 -4.24
N SER A 7 -4.06 6.19 -5.24
CA SER A 7 -3.82 5.74 -6.60
C SER A 7 -2.36 5.32 -6.75
N VAL A 8 -2.15 4.18 -7.43
CA VAL A 8 -0.81 3.69 -7.74
C VAL A 8 -0.77 3.38 -9.22
N PRO A 9 -0.40 4.35 -10.05
CA PRO A 9 -0.47 4.19 -11.50
C PRO A 9 0.48 3.12 -12.06
N GLY A 10 1.46 2.69 -11.28
CA GLY A 10 2.37 1.61 -11.66
C GLY A 10 1.73 0.22 -11.63
N ILE A 11 0.55 0.07 -11.04
CA ILE A 11 -0.14 -1.21 -11.01
C ILE A 11 -0.68 -1.50 -12.41
N SER A 12 -0.27 -2.63 -13.01
CA SER A 12 -0.69 -2.99 -14.35
C SER A 12 -1.27 -4.40 -14.44
N CYS A 13 -1.11 -5.23 -13.41
CA CYS A 13 -1.60 -6.61 -13.43
C CYS A 13 -1.73 -7.15 -12.00
N GLY A 14 -2.32 -8.34 -11.88
CA GLY A 14 -2.50 -8.99 -10.59
C GLY A 14 -1.20 -9.29 -9.86
N HIS A 15 -0.11 -9.46 -10.58
CA HIS A 15 1.21 -9.69 -9.99
C HIS A 15 1.67 -8.47 -9.20
N CYS A 16 1.43 -7.28 -9.71
CA CYS A 16 1.74 -6.04 -9.01
C CYS A 16 0.92 -5.92 -7.72
N VAL A 17 -0.36 -6.30 -7.78
CA VAL A 17 -1.24 -6.31 -6.61
C VAL A 17 -0.65 -7.20 -5.52
N MET A 18 -0.23 -8.41 -5.88
CA MET A 18 0.34 -9.35 -4.91
C MET A 18 1.62 -8.80 -4.28
N THR A 19 2.48 -8.17 -5.07
CA THR A 19 3.73 -7.59 -4.58
C THR A 19 3.44 -6.50 -3.56
N ILE A 20 2.52 -5.60 -3.87
CA ILE A 20 2.16 -4.50 -2.98
C ILE A 20 1.56 -5.05 -1.68
N GLU A 21 0.60 -5.96 -1.79
CA GLU A 21 -0.06 -6.52 -0.62
C GLU A 21 0.94 -7.24 0.30
N ARG A 22 1.88 -7.95 -0.30
CA ARG A 22 2.90 -8.67 0.45
C ARG A 22 3.87 -7.73 1.14
N GLU A 23 4.47 -6.81 0.39
CA GLU A 23 5.53 -5.95 0.92
C GLU A 23 4.98 -4.91 1.90
N VAL A 24 3.88 -4.26 1.56
CA VAL A 24 3.28 -3.27 2.45
C VAL A 24 2.67 -3.94 3.68
N GLY A 25 2.12 -5.13 3.51
CA GLY A 25 1.56 -5.89 4.63
C GLY A 25 2.61 -6.32 5.66
N GLU A 26 3.88 -6.34 5.29
CA GLU A 26 4.97 -6.67 6.20
C GLU A 26 5.42 -5.49 7.07
N VAL A 27 4.95 -4.29 6.77
CA VAL A 27 5.29 -3.12 7.59
C VAL A 27 4.67 -3.29 8.98
N PRO A 28 5.48 -3.18 10.05
CA PRO A 28 4.93 -3.29 11.41
C PRO A 28 3.84 -2.26 11.65
N GLY A 29 2.71 -2.70 12.15
CA GLY A 29 1.57 -1.82 12.42
C GLY A 29 0.52 -1.82 11.32
N VAL A 30 0.82 -2.33 10.13
CA VAL A 30 -0.16 -2.46 9.05
C VAL A 30 -1.08 -3.62 9.35
N SER A 31 -2.38 -3.36 9.35
CA SER A 31 -3.41 -4.35 9.64
C SER A 31 -3.87 -5.08 8.38
N SER A 32 -4.08 -4.34 7.29
CA SER A 32 -4.51 -4.93 6.03
C SER A 32 -4.11 -4.06 4.85
N VAL A 33 -3.96 -4.70 3.69
CA VAL A 33 -3.67 -4.03 2.43
C VAL A 33 -4.55 -4.67 1.37
N ALA A 34 -5.30 -3.87 0.65
CA ALA A 34 -6.13 -4.33 -0.45
C ALA A 34 -5.78 -3.52 -1.70
N ALA A 35 -5.18 -4.15 -2.68
CA ALA A 35 -4.83 -3.51 -3.94
C ALA A 35 -5.74 -4.00 -5.06
N ASP A 36 -6.07 -3.10 -5.98
CA ASP A 36 -6.95 -3.40 -7.10
C ASP A 36 -6.28 -2.91 -8.39
N HIS A 37 -6.02 -3.83 -9.32
CA HIS A 37 -5.37 -3.48 -10.58
C HIS A 37 -6.34 -2.87 -11.61
N ALA A 38 -7.63 -3.12 -11.45
CA ALA A 38 -8.60 -2.54 -12.37
C ALA A 38 -8.75 -1.04 -12.18
N THR A 39 -8.71 -0.57 -10.94
CA THR A 39 -8.79 0.85 -10.62
C THR A 39 -7.43 1.47 -10.31
N ARG A 40 -6.39 0.63 -10.20
CA ARG A 40 -5.03 1.04 -9.84
C ARG A 40 -4.98 1.77 -8.51
N THR A 41 -5.72 1.24 -7.53
CA THR A 41 -5.78 1.82 -6.19
C THR A 41 -5.35 0.81 -5.14
N VAL A 42 -4.89 1.33 -4.01
CA VAL A 42 -4.49 0.52 -2.86
C VAL A 42 -5.14 1.12 -1.63
N THR A 43 -5.83 0.28 -0.86
CA THR A 43 -6.42 0.66 0.41
C THR A 43 -5.62 0.01 1.52
N ILE A 44 -5.10 0.80 2.44
CA ILE A 44 -4.23 0.33 3.51
C ILE A 44 -4.83 0.75 4.85
N SER A 45 -4.93 -0.21 5.77
CA SER A 45 -5.37 0.03 7.14
C SER A 45 -4.20 -0.23 8.08
N TRP A 46 -3.97 0.67 9.01
CA TRP A 46 -2.85 0.54 9.94
C TRP A 46 -3.22 1.08 11.32
N ASP A 47 -2.40 0.70 12.31
CA ASP A 47 -2.54 1.18 13.66
C ASP A 47 -1.65 2.43 13.82
N PRO A 48 -2.23 3.62 14.03
CA PRO A 48 -1.45 4.85 14.12
C PRO A 48 -0.51 4.90 15.33
N ASP A 49 -0.71 4.03 16.31
CA ASP A 49 0.20 3.93 17.45
C ASP A 49 1.46 3.14 17.12
N LEU A 50 1.44 2.34 16.06
CA LEU A 50 2.56 1.48 15.67
C LEU A 50 3.30 1.96 14.44
N THR A 51 2.61 2.63 13.51
CA THR A 51 3.21 3.14 12.29
C THR A 51 2.44 4.36 11.79
N ASP A 52 2.93 4.97 10.74
CA ASP A 52 2.25 6.10 10.12
C ASP A 52 2.29 5.98 8.59
N TRP A 53 1.61 6.90 7.92
CA TRP A 53 1.53 6.90 6.46
C TRP A 53 2.90 7.06 5.79
N VAL A 54 3.78 7.85 6.39
CA VAL A 54 5.11 8.10 5.82
C VAL A 54 5.90 6.80 5.69
N ALA A 55 5.86 5.94 6.72
CA ALA A 55 6.55 4.66 6.68
C ALA A 55 5.97 3.74 5.59
N ILE A 56 4.65 3.73 5.44
CA ILE A 56 3.97 2.95 4.42
C ILE A 56 4.31 3.47 3.03
N GLU A 57 4.26 4.78 2.84
CA GLU A 57 4.60 5.42 1.57
C GLU A 57 6.04 5.11 1.16
N ASP A 58 6.98 5.19 2.10
CA ASP A 58 8.38 4.88 1.84
C ASP A 58 8.55 3.44 1.36
N THR A 59 7.85 2.49 1.97
CA THR A 59 7.88 1.10 1.54
C THR A 59 7.36 0.96 0.12
N MET A 60 6.28 1.65 -0.22
CA MET A 60 5.73 1.62 -1.57
C MET A 60 6.71 2.19 -2.60
N LYS A 61 7.45 3.22 -2.23
CA LYS A 61 8.48 3.78 -3.11
C LYS A 61 9.64 2.81 -3.31
N GLU A 62 10.03 2.10 -2.26
CA GLU A 62 11.13 1.14 -2.33
C GLU A 62 10.84 -0.02 -3.27
N ILE A 63 9.59 -0.43 -3.38
CA ILE A 63 9.19 -1.52 -4.27
C ILE A 63 8.78 -1.02 -5.65
N ASN A 64 9.03 0.25 -5.96
CA ASN A 64 8.74 0.90 -7.25
C ASN A 64 7.24 1.05 -7.55
N TYR A 65 6.43 1.20 -6.51
CA TYR A 65 5.00 1.47 -6.63
C TYR A 65 4.62 2.70 -5.81
N PRO A 66 5.17 3.89 -6.16
CA PRO A 66 4.87 5.08 -5.38
C PRO A 66 3.41 5.50 -5.53
N PRO A 67 2.77 5.92 -4.43
CA PRO A 67 1.41 6.42 -4.52
C PRO A 67 1.39 7.78 -5.21
N ALA A 68 0.35 8.03 -6.01
CA ALA A 68 0.21 9.27 -6.78
C ALA A 68 -0.72 10.29 -6.10
N GLY A 69 -1.21 9.99 -4.93
CA GLY A 69 -2.15 10.89 -4.33
C GLY A 69 -1.98 11.17 -2.87
#